data_cc7bfede67ae63150e1f2adb9f0af6ea
#
_entry.id   cc7bfede67ae63150e1f2adb9f0af6ea
#
_cell.length_a   1.000
_cell.length_b   1.000
_cell.length_c   1.000
_cell.angle_alpha   90.00
_cell.angle_beta   90.00
_cell.angle_gamma   90.00
#
_symmetry.space_group_name_H-M   'P 1'
#
loop_
_entity.id
_entity.type
_entity.pdbx_description
1 polymer ?
#
loop_
_entity_poly.entity_id
_entity_poly.type
_entity_poly.pdbx_seq_one_letter_code
_entity_poly.pdbx_strand_id
1 'polypeptide(L)'
;MNPIVVKFGGSSLATAAQFEKVAAIIRENPARRYVVASAPGKRFDGDTKVTDLLYRCYDTACAGQDFMPVLAEIRQRFADIIDALQLSADLEPDFTAIEAHLRQNPQRDYMASRGEYLNSKLLAAYLGFRFVDAAQMVLFQPDGSFDPEATNTAIGHALVSVERAVIPGFYGAMPDGTVHTFSRGGSDVTGSVVARAVGAGLYENWTDVSGVLSADPRIIEHPHVIDYITYRELRELSYMGASVLHEDAVFPVRRANIPINIRNTNRPSDPGTFIVPSLPSNAHKRVVTGIAGHKGFSSVYVEKSMMNSEIGFVAKLLQIFAEHGISFEHCPSGIDTVSILVSTEALAPAREEILQQIQERLQPDHVSVEDGLALIAVVGQGMIYAKGTAARIFRVIADANINIRMIDQGSSELNIIIAVKETDYELAIRSLYHAVERVL
;
A
#
# COMPACT_ATOMS: atom_id res chain seq x y z
N MET A 1 23.37 -16.98 9.48
CA MET A 1 22.06 -16.32 9.64
C MET A 1 21.63 -15.77 8.29
N ASN A 2 20.38 -15.98 7.91
CA ASN A 2 19.84 -15.35 6.71
C ASN A 2 19.86 -13.82 6.88
N PRO A 3 20.13 -13.04 5.82
CA PRO A 3 20.13 -11.60 5.90
C PRO A 3 18.74 -11.07 6.22
N ILE A 4 18.70 -9.90 6.87
CA ILE A 4 17.49 -9.08 7.01
C ILE A 4 17.61 -7.95 5.98
N VAL A 5 16.56 -7.76 5.20
CA VAL A 5 16.40 -6.58 4.35
C VAL A 5 15.57 -5.56 5.10
N VAL A 6 16.05 -4.33 5.14
CA VAL A 6 15.35 -3.23 5.82
C VAL A 6 15.02 -2.13 4.82
N LYS A 7 13.80 -1.63 4.84
CA LYS A 7 13.41 -0.46 4.05
C LYS A 7 13.03 0.68 4.99
N PHE A 8 13.50 1.88 4.69
CA PHE A 8 13.14 3.08 5.43
C PHE A 8 12.33 4.04 4.56
N GLY A 9 11.16 4.46 5.09
CA GLY A 9 10.29 5.43 4.43
C GLY A 9 10.86 6.85 4.44
N GLY A 10 10.27 7.74 3.65
CA GLY A 10 10.78 9.10 3.48
C GLY A 10 10.80 9.92 4.79
N SER A 11 9.80 9.77 5.66
CA SER A 11 9.78 10.41 7.00
C SER A 11 10.94 9.96 7.89
N SER A 12 11.40 8.73 7.71
CA SER A 12 12.54 8.15 8.43
C SER A 12 13.90 8.62 7.92
N LEU A 13 13.94 9.33 6.79
CA LEU A 13 15.17 9.78 6.11
C LEU A 13 15.11 11.27 5.72
N ALA A 14 14.26 12.06 6.39
CA ALA A 14 14.02 13.45 6.03
C ALA A 14 15.08 14.44 6.56
N THR A 15 15.84 14.07 7.59
CA THR A 15 16.80 14.93 8.29
C THR A 15 18.00 14.15 8.81
N ALA A 16 19.09 14.84 9.16
CA ALA A 16 20.28 14.26 9.80
C ALA A 16 19.92 13.45 11.07
N ALA A 17 19.06 13.99 11.94
CA ALA A 17 18.63 13.31 13.15
C ALA A 17 17.90 11.98 12.86
N GLN A 18 17.17 11.91 11.75
CA GLN A 18 16.55 10.66 11.31
C GLN A 18 17.59 9.66 10.76
N PHE A 19 18.61 10.14 10.04
CA PHE A 19 19.74 9.30 9.62
C PHE A 19 20.46 8.65 10.81
N GLU A 20 20.67 9.40 11.89
CA GLU A 20 21.27 8.88 13.14
C GLU A 20 20.43 7.75 13.74
N LYS A 21 19.10 7.92 13.81
CA LYS A 21 18.20 6.86 14.28
C LYS A 21 18.25 5.62 13.39
N VAL A 22 18.19 5.82 12.07
CA VAL A 22 18.28 4.73 11.09
C VAL A 22 19.60 3.98 11.24
N ALA A 23 20.72 4.70 11.37
CA ALA A 23 22.02 4.06 11.57
C ALA A 23 22.10 3.30 12.89
N ALA A 24 21.54 3.83 13.98
CA ALA A 24 21.45 3.11 15.25
C ALA A 24 20.67 1.80 15.12
N ILE A 25 19.50 1.85 14.47
CA ILE A 25 18.69 0.67 14.18
C ILE A 25 19.48 -0.36 13.37
N ILE A 26 20.19 0.05 12.30
CA ILE A 26 20.94 -0.87 11.45
C ILE A 26 22.09 -1.51 12.21
N ARG A 27 22.83 -0.71 13.00
CA ARG A 27 24.01 -1.17 13.77
C ARG A 27 23.64 -2.10 14.93
N GLU A 28 22.43 -1.99 15.49
CA GLU A 28 21.92 -2.85 16.56
C GLU A 28 21.86 -4.32 16.14
N ASN A 29 21.58 -4.60 14.86
CA ASN A 29 21.48 -5.97 14.37
C ASN A 29 22.34 -6.18 13.10
N PRO A 30 23.46 -6.89 13.20
CA PRO A 30 24.38 -7.13 12.06
C PRO A 30 23.75 -7.95 10.92
N ALA A 31 22.63 -8.60 11.12
CA ALA A 31 21.88 -9.29 10.07
C ALA A 31 21.14 -8.31 9.14
N ARG A 32 20.95 -7.03 9.51
CA ARG A 32 20.40 -5.96 8.67
C ARG A 32 21.44 -5.51 7.64
N ARG A 33 21.55 -6.29 6.57
CA ARG A 33 22.65 -6.18 5.59
C ARG A 33 22.30 -5.37 4.36
N TYR A 34 21.05 -5.41 3.92
CA TYR A 34 20.58 -4.72 2.72
C TYR A 34 19.52 -3.70 3.09
N VAL A 35 19.83 -2.43 2.77
CA VAL A 35 19.02 -1.28 3.16
C VAL A 35 18.40 -0.66 1.92
N VAL A 36 17.08 -0.56 1.86
CA VAL A 36 16.37 0.16 0.80
C VAL A 36 15.91 1.52 1.33
N ALA A 37 16.33 2.59 0.66
CA ALA A 37 16.03 3.94 1.10
C ALA A 37 15.06 4.65 0.15
N SER A 38 14.07 5.33 0.74
CA SER A 38 13.19 6.28 0.03
C SER A 38 13.85 7.66 -0.08
N ALA A 39 13.31 8.52 -0.95
CA ALA A 39 13.64 9.94 -0.97
C ALA A 39 13.33 10.61 0.38
N PRO A 40 13.99 11.74 0.71
CA PRO A 40 13.68 12.49 1.92
C PRO A 40 12.22 12.97 1.92
N GLY A 41 11.49 12.60 2.97
CA GLY A 41 10.12 13.04 3.20
C GLY A 41 10.02 14.49 3.69
N LYS A 42 8.87 14.81 4.29
CA LYS A 42 8.64 16.08 4.97
C LYS A 42 9.41 16.12 6.29
N ARG A 43 10.01 17.29 6.60
CA ARG A 43 10.72 17.57 7.86
C ARG A 43 9.76 17.98 8.98
N PHE A 44 8.65 18.64 8.58
CA PHE A 44 7.60 19.16 9.47
C PHE A 44 6.27 19.28 8.69
N ASP A 45 5.20 19.55 9.40
CA ASP A 45 3.89 19.79 8.76
C ASP A 45 3.95 21.05 7.88
N GLY A 46 3.45 20.92 6.63
CA GLY A 46 3.52 21.98 5.63
C GLY A 46 4.78 21.96 4.75
N ASP A 47 5.81 21.14 5.08
CA ASP A 47 6.98 20.97 4.21
C ASP A 47 6.65 20.21 2.92
N THR A 48 7.46 20.40 1.88
CA THR A 48 7.32 19.70 0.59
C THR A 48 8.29 18.50 0.55
N LYS A 49 7.83 17.35 0.09
CA LYS A 49 8.72 16.19 -0.13
C LYS A 49 9.73 16.47 -1.23
N VAL A 50 10.91 15.87 -1.15
CA VAL A 50 11.93 16.00 -2.21
C VAL A 50 11.40 15.47 -3.56
N THR A 51 10.63 14.40 -3.55
CA THR A 51 10.02 13.87 -4.79
C THR A 51 9.07 14.89 -5.45
N ASP A 52 8.27 15.61 -4.65
CA ASP A 52 7.37 16.65 -5.17
C ASP A 52 8.17 17.86 -5.73
N LEU A 53 9.29 18.22 -5.09
CA LEU A 53 10.21 19.25 -5.62
C LEU A 53 10.84 18.80 -6.93
N LEU A 54 11.23 17.53 -7.08
CA LEU A 54 11.78 16.98 -8.31
C LEU A 54 10.77 16.98 -9.45
N TYR A 55 9.49 16.64 -9.18
CA TYR A 55 8.42 16.80 -10.16
C TYR A 55 8.22 18.26 -10.54
N ARG A 56 8.25 19.18 -9.59
CA ARG A 56 8.15 20.63 -9.87
C ARG A 56 9.32 21.11 -10.75
N CYS A 57 10.57 20.62 -10.52
CA CYS A 57 11.70 20.91 -11.41
C CYS A 57 11.42 20.43 -12.86
N TYR A 58 10.93 19.19 -13.01
CA TYR A 58 10.57 18.62 -14.29
C TYR A 58 9.50 19.45 -15.01
N ASP A 59 8.38 19.74 -14.34
CA ASP A 59 7.27 20.49 -14.90
C ASP A 59 7.71 21.91 -15.33
N THR A 60 8.54 22.56 -14.48
CA THR A 60 9.10 23.90 -14.76
C THR A 60 10.03 23.87 -15.98
N ALA A 61 10.89 22.87 -16.10
CA ALA A 61 11.77 22.69 -17.27
C ALA A 61 10.98 22.42 -18.55
N CYS A 62 9.97 21.55 -18.50
CA CYS A 62 9.08 21.27 -19.66
C CYS A 62 8.30 22.50 -20.10
N ALA A 63 7.95 23.41 -19.18
CA ALA A 63 7.31 24.68 -19.49
C ALA A 63 8.30 25.75 -20.03
N GLY A 64 9.59 25.44 -20.17
CA GLY A 64 10.63 26.37 -20.61
C GLY A 64 10.93 27.48 -19.59
N GLN A 65 10.56 27.27 -18.33
CA GLN A 65 10.79 28.22 -17.24
C GLN A 65 12.09 27.89 -16.49
N ASP A 66 12.55 28.81 -15.64
CA ASP A 66 13.75 28.60 -14.83
C ASP A 66 13.49 27.66 -13.65
N PHE A 67 14.03 26.45 -13.72
CA PHE A 67 13.96 25.44 -12.67
C PHE A 67 15.07 25.56 -11.61
N MET A 68 16.07 26.40 -11.83
CA MET A 68 17.23 26.52 -10.94
C MET A 68 16.87 26.85 -9.48
N PRO A 69 15.88 27.73 -9.19
CA PRO A 69 15.50 27.99 -7.81
C PRO A 69 14.99 26.74 -7.07
N VAL A 70 14.21 25.89 -7.75
CA VAL A 70 13.70 24.65 -7.15
C VAL A 70 14.81 23.61 -6.99
N LEU A 71 15.71 23.51 -7.96
CA LEU A 71 16.88 22.62 -7.88
C LEU A 71 17.82 23.06 -6.75
N ALA A 72 17.99 24.38 -6.53
CA ALA A 72 18.77 24.92 -5.41
C ALA A 72 18.15 24.57 -4.06
N GLU A 73 16.82 24.59 -3.93
CA GLU A 73 16.11 24.16 -2.71
C GLU A 73 16.40 22.68 -2.40
N ILE A 74 16.35 21.80 -3.42
CA ILE A 74 16.69 20.38 -3.26
C ILE A 74 18.15 20.22 -2.85
N ARG A 75 19.08 20.91 -3.53
CA ARG A 75 20.52 20.89 -3.21
C ARG A 75 20.77 21.30 -1.75
N GLN A 76 20.12 22.37 -1.29
CA GLN A 76 20.26 22.82 0.09
C GLN A 76 19.78 21.76 1.10
N ARG A 77 18.69 21.06 0.83
CA ARG A 77 18.20 19.99 1.72
C ARG A 77 19.19 18.85 1.90
N PHE A 78 19.93 18.47 0.85
CA PHE A 78 20.97 17.46 0.94
C PHE A 78 22.23 18.03 1.60
N ALA A 79 22.61 19.29 1.33
CA ALA A 79 23.71 19.97 1.99
C ALA A 79 23.49 20.04 3.51
N ASP A 80 22.29 20.42 3.97
CA ASP A 80 21.94 20.45 5.39
C ASP A 80 22.17 19.08 6.09
N ILE A 81 21.87 17.97 5.39
CA ILE A 81 22.12 16.62 5.93
C ILE A 81 23.62 16.32 5.96
N ILE A 82 24.36 16.63 4.89
CA ILE A 82 25.81 16.42 4.77
C ILE A 82 26.53 17.16 5.89
N ASP A 83 26.23 18.46 6.06
CA ASP A 83 26.87 19.33 7.03
C ASP A 83 26.58 18.89 8.47
N ALA A 84 25.31 18.59 8.78
CA ALA A 84 24.94 18.15 10.12
C ALA A 84 25.53 16.78 10.51
N LEU A 85 25.70 15.87 9.56
CA LEU A 85 26.34 14.56 9.77
C LEU A 85 27.87 14.58 9.58
N GLN A 86 28.44 15.72 9.19
CA GLN A 86 29.87 15.90 8.88
C GLN A 86 30.40 14.88 7.86
N LEU A 87 29.59 14.62 6.80
CA LEU A 87 29.92 13.64 5.78
C LEU A 87 30.92 14.19 4.77
N SER A 88 31.91 13.38 4.40
CA SER A 88 32.80 13.67 3.28
C SER A 88 32.18 13.20 1.93
N ALA A 89 30.86 13.41 1.74
CA ALA A 89 30.16 13.03 0.53
C ALA A 89 29.99 14.25 -0.39
N ASP A 90 30.34 14.08 -1.66
CA ASP A 90 30.18 15.10 -2.70
C ASP A 90 29.07 14.68 -3.66
N LEU A 91 27.97 15.44 -3.70
CA LEU A 91 26.83 15.24 -4.62
C LEU A 91 26.83 16.24 -5.79
N GLU A 92 27.81 17.15 -5.89
CA GLU A 92 27.88 18.15 -6.97
C GLU A 92 27.95 17.53 -8.38
N PRO A 93 28.70 16.42 -8.60
CA PRO A 93 28.67 15.74 -9.88
C PRO A 93 27.26 15.21 -10.25
N ASP A 94 26.50 14.73 -9.25
CA ASP A 94 25.13 14.24 -9.45
C ASP A 94 24.17 15.39 -9.76
N PHE A 95 24.26 16.52 -9.06
CA PHE A 95 23.46 17.71 -9.35
C PHE A 95 23.79 18.31 -10.72
N THR A 96 25.04 18.31 -11.13
CA THR A 96 25.46 18.71 -12.46
C THR A 96 24.83 17.81 -13.54
N ALA A 97 24.80 16.50 -13.32
CA ALA A 97 24.16 15.55 -14.23
C ALA A 97 22.65 15.75 -14.29
N ILE A 98 21.99 16.01 -13.15
CA ILE A 98 20.54 16.32 -13.09
C ILE A 98 20.23 17.59 -13.86
N GLU A 99 21.01 18.66 -13.67
CA GLU A 99 20.85 19.92 -14.40
C GLU A 99 21.02 19.74 -15.92
N ALA A 100 22.06 19.02 -16.34
CA ALA A 100 22.30 18.72 -17.73
C ALA A 100 21.14 17.93 -18.37
N HIS A 101 20.59 16.95 -17.64
CA HIS A 101 19.45 16.16 -18.07
C HIS A 101 18.20 17.04 -18.22
N LEU A 102 17.89 17.91 -17.25
CA LEU A 102 16.76 18.84 -17.34
C LEU A 102 16.88 19.81 -18.54
N ARG A 103 18.10 20.24 -18.90
CA ARG A 103 18.33 21.15 -20.03
C ARG A 103 18.26 20.47 -21.38
N GLN A 104 18.65 19.20 -21.48
CA GLN A 104 18.78 18.49 -22.76
C GLN A 104 17.54 17.67 -23.14
N ASN A 105 17.07 16.82 -22.21
CA ASN A 105 15.96 15.88 -22.44
C ASN A 105 15.29 15.53 -21.10
N PRO A 106 14.47 16.42 -20.55
CA PRO A 106 13.80 16.15 -19.29
C PRO A 106 12.91 14.91 -19.36
N GLN A 107 13.13 13.97 -18.43
CA GLN A 107 12.35 12.76 -18.29
C GLN A 107 11.79 12.69 -16.86
N ARG A 108 10.48 12.47 -16.77
CA ARG A 108 9.74 12.50 -15.51
C ARG A 108 10.24 11.46 -14.51
N ASP A 109 10.40 10.22 -14.97
CA ASP A 109 10.83 9.09 -14.14
C ASP A 109 12.28 9.23 -13.67
N TYR A 110 13.16 9.73 -14.54
CA TYR A 110 14.53 10.06 -14.16
C TYR A 110 14.53 11.09 -13.02
N MET A 111 13.78 12.18 -13.16
CA MET A 111 13.73 13.20 -12.13
C MET A 111 13.16 12.65 -10.81
N ALA A 112 12.03 11.93 -10.86
CA ALA A 112 11.43 11.33 -9.69
C ALA A 112 12.41 10.42 -8.93
N SER A 113 13.20 9.62 -9.63
CA SER A 113 14.16 8.67 -9.04
C SER A 113 15.33 9.32 -8.30
N ARG A 114 15.66 10.58 -8.62
CA ARG A 114 16.88 11.25 -8.08
C ARG A 114 16.79 11.48 -6.57
N GLY A 115 15.59 11.58 -6.01
CA GLY A 115 15.42 11.66 -4.55
C GLY A 115 15.96 10.43 -3.82
N GLU A 116 15.54 9.26 -4.24
CA GLU A 116 16.02 7.98 -3.70
C GLU A 116 17.49 7.74 -4.01
N TYR A 117 17.92 8.06 -5.22
CA TYR A 117 19.31 7.91 -5.64
C TYR A 117 20.28 8.72 -4.75
N LEU A 118 20.06 10.03 -4.62
CA LEU A 118 20.90 10.91 -3.82
C LEU A 118 20.86 10.52 -2.33
N ASN A 119 19.68 10.25 -1.81
CA ASN A 119 19.49 9.87 -0.42
C ASN A 119 20.20 8.55 -0.07
N SER A 120 20.13 7.57 -0.98
CA SER A 120 20.80 6.28 -0.81
C SER A 120 22.33 6.42 -0.86
N LYS A 121 22.86 7.31 -1.70
CA LYS A 121 24.31 7.62 -1.71
C LYS A 121 24.78 8.18 -0.37
N LEU A 122 24.02 9.14 0.19
CA LEU A 122 24.36 9.71 1.51
C LEU A 122 24.26 8.66 2.62
N LEU A 123 23.19 7.85 2.61
CA LEU A 123 23.01 6.81 3.63
C LEU A 123 24.12 5.75 3.52
N ALA A 124 24.53 5.38 2.31
CA ALA A 124 25.63 4.45 2.07
C ALA A 124 26.96 5.00 2.64
N ALA A 125 27.27 6.28 2.37
CA ALA A 125 28.43 6.95 2.92
C ALA A 125 28.40 7.01 4.45
N TYR A 126 27.25 7.33 5.05
CA TYR A 126 27.09 7.42 6.51
C TYR A 126 27.21 6.07 7.22
N LEU A 127 26.74 4.99 6.58
CA LEU A 127 26.83 3.63 7.14
C LEU A 127 28.18 2.95 6.85
N GLY A 128 28.94 3.43 5.87
CA GLY A 128 30.11 2.72 5.32
C GLY A 128 29.68 1.48 4.50
N PHE A 129 28.50 1.47 3.90
CA PHE A 129 27.97 0.39 3.09
C PHE A 129 28.20 0.68 1.60
N ARG A 130 28.18 -0.37 0.78
CA ARG A 130 28.25 -0.19 -0.67
C ARG A 130 26.94 0.41 -1.20
N PHE A 131 27.03 1.49 -1.99
CA PHE A 131 25.91 1.96 -2.80
C PHE A 131 25.76 1.03 -4.04
N VAL A 132 24.54 0.56 -4.30
CA VAL A 132 24.21 -0.24 -5.49
C VAL A 132 22.97 0.37 -6.14
N ASP A 133 23.13 0.90 -7.34
CA ASP A 133 22.05 1.57 -8.07
C ASP A 133 20.96 0.56 -8.49
N ALA A 134 19.71 0.87 -8.18
CA ALA A 134 18.56 0.04 -8.55
C ALA A 134 18.41 -0.11 -10.08
N ALA A 135 18.78 0.90 -10.87
CA ALA A 135 18.75 0.82 -12.33
C ALA A 135 19.62 -0.30 -12.92
N GLN A 136 20.61 -0.82 -12.15
CA GLN A 136 21.46 -1.92 -12.58
C GLN A 136 20.85 -3.31 -12.37
N MET A 137 19.74 -3.40 -11.59
CA MET A 137 19.24 -4.69 -11.14
C MET A 137 17.72 -4.81 -11.00
N VAL A 138 16.98 -3.70 -11.00
CA VAL A 138 15.52 -3.69 -11.06
C VAL A 138 15.09 -3.44 -12.49
N LEU A 139 14.42 -4.40 -13.11
CA LEU A 139 14.20 -4.43 -14.55
C LEU A 139 12.71 -4.39 -14.89
N PHE A 140 12.39 -3.64 -15.93
CA PHE A 140 11.06 -3.55 -16.50
C PHE A 140 11.04 -4.15 -17.90
N GLN A 141 9.85 -4.58 -18.37
CA GLN A 141 9.62 -5.07 -19.71
C GLN A 141 9.43 -3.90 -20.70
N PRO A 142 9.51 -4.15 -22.03
CA PRO A 142 9.32 -3.09 -23.03
C PRO A 142 7.98 -2.35 -22.95
N ASP A 143 6.94 -2.97 -22.36
CA ASP A 143 5.63 -2.36 -22.16
C ASP A 143 5.52 -1.54 -20.84
N GLY A 144 6.62 -1.42 -20.07
CA GLY A 144 6.67 -0.74 -18.79
C GLY A 144 6.20 -1.58 -17.62
N SER A 145 5.81 -2.83 -17.80
CA SER A 145 5.48 -3.72 -16.72
C SER A 145 6.74 -4.20 -16.00
N PHE A 146 6.65 -4.41 -14.67
CA PHE A 146 7.77 -4.90 -13.88
C PHE A 146 8.10 -6.36 -14.24
N ASP A 147 9.39 -6.67 -14.41
CA ASP A 147 9.88 -8.04 -14.65
C ASP A 147 10.44 -8.66 -13.36
N PRO A 148 9.64 -9.45 -12.61
CA PRO A 148 10.05 -9.99 -11.31
C PRO A 148 11.12 -11.08 -11.41
N GLU A 149 11.18 -11.84 -12.49
CA GLU A 149 12.12 -12.97 -12.60
C GLU A 149 13.48 -12.50 -13.11
N ALA A 150 13.52 -11.61 -14.11
CA ALA A 150 14.77 -10.99 -14.54
C ALA A 150 15.39 -10.16 -13.41
N THR A 151 14.57 -9.37 -12.70
CA THR A 151 15.00 -8.61 -11.52
C THR A 151 15.56 -9.51 -10.43
N ASN A 152 14.87 -10.60 -10.09
CA ASN A 152 15.33 -11.53 -9.04
C ASN A 152 16.72 -12.10 -9.38
N THR A 153 16.94 -12.45 -10.64
CA THR A 153 18.22 -12.95 -11.13
C THR A 153 19.31 -11.88 -11.09
N ALA A 154 18.99 -10.67 -11.58
CA ALA A 154 19.95 -9.56 -11.62
C ALA A 154 20.39 -9.11 -10.21
N ILE A 155 19.45 -8.99 -9.25
CA ILE A 155 19.77 -8.68 -7.85
C ILE A 155 20.63 -9.79 -7.24
N GLY A 156 20.31 -11.07 -7.48
CA GLY A 156 21.09 -12.20 -6.99
C GLY A 156 22.54 -12.10 -7.45
N HIS A 157 22.78 -11.77 -8.72
CA HIS A 157 24.13 -11.58 -9.25
C HIS A 157 24.82 -10.34 -8.70
N ALA A 158 24.11 -9.19 -8.63
CA ALA A 158 24.68 -7.93 -8.17
C ALA A 158 25.10 -7.96 -6.69
N LEU A 159 24.38 -8.71 -5.86
CA LEU A 159 24.58 -8.74 -4.42
C LEU A 159 25.33 -9.98 -3.91
N VAL A 160 25.65 -10.98 -4.77
CA VAL A 160 26.30 -12.23 -4.36
C VAL A 160 27.61 -12.05 -3.60
N SER A 161 28.40 -11.03 -3.97
CA SER A 161 29.69 -10.70 -3.34
C SER A 161 29.63 -9.46 -2.45
N VAL A 162 28.44 -8.89 -2.23
CA VAL A 162 28.25 -7.66 -1.46
C VAL A 162 27.75 -8.02 -0.07
N GLU A 163 28.59 -7.79 0.93
CA GLU A 163 28.23 -8.09 2.32
C GLU A 163 27.10 -7.19 2.83
N ARG A 164 27.21 -5.88 2.55
CA ARG A 164 26.24 -4.84 3.00
C ARG A 164 26.05 -3.80 1.91
N ALA A 165 24.80 -3.46 1.61
CA ALA A 165 24.48 -2.48 0.59
C ALA A 165 23.36 -1.52 1.01
N VAL A 166 23.40 -0.30 0.46
CA VAL A 166 22.26 0.60 0.38
C VAL A 166 21.82 0.69 -1.08
N ILE A 167 20.53 0.51 -1.30
CA ILE A 167 19.88 0.41 -2.59
C ILE A 167 18.80 1.49 -2.65
N PRO A 168 18.77 2.35 -3.66
CA PRO A 168 17.65 3.26 -3.84
C PRO A 168 16.37 2.48 -4.16
N GLY A 169 15.27 2.87 -3.50
CA GLY A 169 13.95 2.33 -3.80
C GLY A 169 13.30 2.98 -5.01
N PHE A 170 12.05 2.57 -5.32
CA PHE A 170 11.13 3.25 -6.21
C PHE A 170 11.36 3.09 -7.71
N TYR A 171 12.54 2.81 -8.22
CA TYR A 171 12.83 2.77 -9.65
C TYR A 171 13.71 1.59 -10.08
N GLY A 172 13.79 1.40 -11.38
CA GLY A 172 14.68 0.48 -12.08
C GLY A 172 14.99 1.00 -13.48
N ALA A 173 15.28 0.10 -14.42
CA ALA A 173 15.56 0.44 -15.81
C ALA A 173 14.70 -0.34 -16.81
N MET A 174 14.36 0.32 -17.89
CA MET A 174 13.85 -0.27 -19.13
C MET A 174 14.96 -1.00 -19.88
N PRO A 175 14.64 -1.86 -20.85
CA PRO A 175 15.64 -2.58 -21.65
C PRO A 175 16.63 -1.68 -22.41
N ASP A 176 16.26 -0.46 -22.72
CA ASP A 176 17.12 0.54 -23.36
C ASP A 176 18.02 1.31 -22.36
N GLY A 177 17.91 0.99 -21.08
CA GLY A 177 18.66 1.62 -19.99
C GLY A 177 18.02 2.90 -19.46
N THR A 178 16.89 3.34 -19.97
CA THR A 178 16.17 4.48 -19.40
C THR A 178 15.58 4.16 -18.05
N VAL A 179 15.60 5.13 -17.13
CA VAL A 179 15.01 4.96 -15.80
C VAL A 179 13.49 4.89 -15.89
N HIS A 180 12.91 3.93 -15.19
CA HIS A 180 11.47 3.79 -15.04
C HIS A 180 11.09 3.63 -13.57
N THR A 181 9.96 4.25 -13.15
CA THR A 181 9.51 4.24 -11.75
C THR A 181 8.30 3.33 -11.56
N PHE A 182 8.18 2.74 -10.37
CA PHE A 182 6.94 2.08 -9.96
C PHE A 182 5.83 3.13 -9.77
N SER A 183 4.59 2.75 -10.03
CA SER A 183 3.43 3.65 -9.95
C SER A 183 3.13 4.13 -8.53
N ARG A 184 3.18 3.24 -7.53
CA ARG A 184 2.94 3.53 -6.11
C ARG A 184 3.73 2.56 -5.22
N GLY A 185 4.07 3.01 -4.01
CA GLY A 185 4.73 2.15 -3.01
C GLY A 185 6.08 1.57 -3.47
N GLY A 186 6.72 2.17 -4.47
CA GLY A 186 7.85 1.57 -5.19
C GLY A 186 9.04 1.22 -4.31
N SER A 187 9.33 2.01 -3.27
CA SER A 187 10.40 1.65 -2.32
C SER A 187 10.04 0.40 -1.50
N ASP A 188 8.76 0.18 -1.19
CA ASP A 188 8.29 -1.03 -0.51
C ASP A 188 8.40 -2.24 -1.44
N VAL A 189 8.06 -2.06 -2.73
CA VAL A 189 8.25 -3.08 -3.77
C VAL A 189 9.72 -3.43 -3.91
N THR A 190 10.61 -2.43 -4.03
CA THR A 190 12.06 -2.67 -4.12
C THR A 190 12.56 -3.46 -2.91
N GLY A 191 12.15 -3.08 -1.67
CA GLY A 191 12.53 -3.80 -0.45
C GLY A 191 12.12 -5.28 -0.49
N SER A 192 10.91 -5.55 -0.93
CA SER A 192 10.38 -6.92 -0.99
C SER A 192 11.05 -7.76 -2.08
N VAL A 193 11.34 -7.16 -3.24
CA VAL A 193 12.05 -7.82 -4.34
C VAL A 193 13.49 -8.15 -3.94
N VAL A 194 14.19 -7.20 -3.30
CA VAL A 194 15.54 -7.45 -2.75
C VAL A 194 15.48 -8.56 -1.71
N ALA A 195 14.49 -8.56 -0.80
CA ALA A 195 14.34 -9.60 0.21
C ALA A 195 14.17 -11.00 -0.41
N ARG A 196 13.34 -11.11 -1.45
CA ARG A 196 13.18 -12.37 -2.22
C ARG A 196 14.49 -12.80 -2.84
N ALA A 197 15.19 -11.92 -3.54
CA ALA A 197 16.38 -12.24 -4.33
C ALA A 197 17.58 -12.69 -3.47
N VAL A 198 17.73 -12.10 -2.27
CA VAL A 198 18.82 -12.48 -1.34
C VAL A 198 18.42 -13.61 -0.39
N GLY A 199 17.22 -14.18 -0.50
CA GLY A 199 16.72 -15.21 0.41
C GLY A 199 16.67 -14.73 1.86
N ALA A 200 16.16 -13.52 2.09
CA ALA A 200 16.09 -12.92 3.42
C ALA A 200 15.28 -13.77 4.41
N GLY A 201 15.70 -13.80 5.66
CA GLY A 201 14.92 -14.42 6.74
C GLY A 201 13.78 -13.53 7.23
N LEU A 202 13.87 -12.21 6.98
CA LEU A 202 12.90 -11.21 7.38
C LEU A 202 13.02 -9.98 6.47
N TYR A 203 11.89 -9.38 6.13
CA TYR A 203 11.81 -8.04 5.53
C TYR A 203 11.23 -7.07 6.57
N GLU A 204 12.02 -6.11 7.03
CA GLU A 204 11.56 -5.06 7.94
C GLU A 204 11.21 -3.79 7.15
N ASN A 205 9.97 -3.31 7.29
CA ASN A 205 9.53 -2.03 6.74
C ASN A 205 9.42 -1.01 7.88
N TRP A 206 10.37 -0.08 7.91
CA TRP A 206 10.46 0.98 8.90
C TRP A 206 9.77 2.26 8.41
N THR A 207 8.81 2.72 9.18
CA THR A 207 7.94 3.86 8.88
C THR A 207 7.73 4.72 10.15
N ASP A 208 6.73 5.59 10.17
CA ASP A 208 6.35 6.45 11.30
C ASP A 208 5.23 5.88 12.18
N VAL A 209 4.71 4.70 11.84
CA VAL A 209 3.69 4.00 12.64
C VAL A 209 4.22 2.72 13.25
N SER A 210 3.74 2.34 14.45
CA SER A 210 4.23 1.18 15.19
C SER A 210 3.61 -0.16 14.75
N GLY A 211 3.07 -0.25 13.55
CA GLY A 211 2.45 -1.45 12.98
C GLY A 211 1.08 -1.19 12.38
N VAL A 212 0.36 -2.26 12.07
CA VAL A 212 -1.01 -2.23 11.56
C VAL A 212 -1.97 -2.09 12.74
N LEU A 213 -2.87 -1.11 12.65
CA LEU A 213 -3.87 -0.87 13.67
C LEU A 213 -5.12 -1.73 13.43
N SER A 214 -5.76 -2.17 14.50
CA SER A 214 -6.97 -2.99 14.44
C SER A 214 -8.24 -2.25 14.01
N ALA A 215 -8.18 -0.90 13.97
CA ALA A 215 -9.22 -0.03 13.45
C ALA A 215 -8.62 1.33 13.02
N ASP A 216 -9.41 2.15 12.33
CA ASP A 216 -9.00 3.49 11.91
C ASP A 216 -8.82 4.42 13.12
N PRO A 217 -7.61 4.98 13.36
CA PRO A 217 -7.34 5.88 14.48
C PRO A 217 -8.10 7.22 14.42
N ARG A 218 -8.67 7.57 13.27
CA ARG A 218 -9.52 8.75 13.12
C ARG A 218 -10.92 8.52 13.70
N ILE A 219 -11.34 7.26 13.86
CA ILE A 219 -12.64 6.85 14.38
C ILE A 219 -12.53 6.31 15.79
N ILE A 220 -11.52 5.49 16.05
CA ILE A 220 -11.26 4.86 17.34
C ILE A 220 -10.08 5.55 18.01
N GLU A 221 -10.30 6.06 19.19
CA GLU A 221 -9.22 6.60 20.02
C GLU A 221 -8.35 5.46 20.55
N HIS A 222 -7.05 5.47 20.21
CA HIS A 222 -6.06 4.46 20.61
C HIS A 222 -6.41 3.00 20.24
N PRO A 223 -6.63 2.69 18.94
CA PRO A 223 -6.80 1.30 18.54
C PRO A 223 -5.51 0.53 18.81
N HIS A 224 -5.64 -0.75 19.18
CA HIS A 224 -4.44 -1.55 19.47
C HIS A 224 -3.67 -1.92 18.19
N VAL A 225 -2.38 -2.13 18.32
CA VAL A 225 -1.53 -2.63 17.26
C VAL A 225 -1.74 -4.14 17.14
N ILE A 226 -1.85 -4.64 15.94
CA ILE A 226 -1.95 -6.08 15.65
C ILE A 226 -0.55 -6.69 15.70
N ASP A 227 -0.31 -7.64 16.60
CA ASP A 227 1.01 -8.30 16.73
C ASP A 227 1.35 -9.16 15.51
N TYR A 228 0.39 -10.01 15.09
CA TYR A 228 0.52 -10.91 13.94
C TYR A 228 -0.71 -10.84 13.07
N ILE A 229 -0.49 -10.76 11.76
CA ILE A 229 -1.54 -10.79 10.75
C ILE A 229 -1.09 -11.68 9.58
N THR A 230 -2.00 -12.45 9.01
CA THR A 230 -1.68 -13.21 7.80
C THR A 230 -1.72 -12.32 6.57
N TYR A 231 -1.02 -12.71 5.49
CA TYR A 231 -1.11 -12.02 4.21
C TYR A 231 -2.53 -11.90 3.67
N ARG A 232 -3.39 -12.88 3.98
CA ARG A 232 -4.79 -12.87 3.56
C ARG A 232 -5.60 -11.83 4.32
N GLU A 233 -5.48 -11.80 5.65
CA GLU A 233 -6.16 -10.80 6.50
C GLU A 233 -5.70 -9.38 6.18
N LEU A 234 -4.39 -9.18 5.98
CA LEU A 234 -3.85 -7.87 5.59
C LEU A 234 -4.49 -7.37 4.30
N ARG A 235 -4.65 -8.25 3.30
CA ARG A 235 -5.26 -7.90 2.02
C ARG A 235 -6.70 -7.44 2.20
N GLU A 236 -7.50 -8.15 3.01
CA GLU A 236 -8.88 -7.76 3.31
C GLU A 236 -8.95 -6.38 4.00
N LEU A 237 -8.11 -6.15 5.01
CA LEU A 237 -8.07 -4.86 5.71
C LEU A 237 -7.58 -3.73 4.80
N SER A 238 -6.55 -3.97 3.99
CA SER A 238 -5.97 -2.95 3.10
C SER A 238 -6.95 -2.56 1.99
N TYR A 239 -7.67 -3.52 1.42
CA TYR A 239 -8.71 -3.27 0.42
C TYR A 239 -9.82 -2.36 0.97
N MET A 240 -10.15 -2.53 2.24
CA MET A 240 -11.14 -1.73 2.95
C MET A 240 -10.57 -0.44 3.58
N GLY A 241 -9.37 0.00 3.15
CA GLY A 241 -8.80 1.30 3.49
C GLY A 241 -7.81 1.32 4.66
N ALA A 242 -7.56 0.21 5.35
CA ALA A 242 -6.53 0.12 6.40
C ALA A 242 -5.15 -0.16 5.80
N SER A 243 -4.70 0.68 4.86
CA SER A 243 -3.46 0.46 4.11
C SER A 243 -2.25 1.03 4.83
N VAL A 244 -1.37 0.16 5.34
CA VAL A 244 -0.02 0.51 5.84
C VAL A 244 1.05 0.13 4.82
N LEU A 245 0.79 -0.87 3.96
CA LEU A 245 1.70 -1.38 2.96
C LEU A 245 0.94 -1.58 1.64
N HIS A 246 1.55 -1.17 0.52
CA HIS A 246 0.95 -1.36 -0.81
C HIS A 246 0.90 -2.85 -1.18
N GLU A 247 -0.17 -3.30 -1.84
CA GLU A 247 -0.36 -4.71 -2.18
C GLU A 247 0.78 -5.28 -3.04
N ASP A 248 1.26 -4.51 -4.01
CA ASP A 248 2.36 -4.92 -4.88
C ASP A 248 3.66 -5.22 -4.12
N ALA A 249 3.87 -4.54 -2.98
CA ALA A 249 5.03 -4.77 -2.13
C ALA A 249 4.95 -6.11 -1.36
N VAL A 250 3.75 -6.65 -1.18
CA VAL A 250 3.55 -7.92 -0.45
C VAL A 250 3.83 -9.14 -1.32
N PHE A 251 3.53 -9.05 -2.62
CA PHE A 251 3.54 -10.19 -3.52
C PHE A 251 4.89 -10.92 -3.64
N PRO A 252 6.06 -10.25 -3.82
CA PRO A 252 7.35 -10.94 -3.95
C PRO A 252 7.74 -11.75 -2.71
N VAL A 253 7.60 -11.17 -1.52
CA VAL A 253 7.95 -11.82 -0.24
C VAL A 253 6.96 -12.92 0.13
N ARG A 254 5.67 -12.74 -0.20
CA ARG A 254 4.63 -13.77 -0.01
C ARG A 254 4.96 -15.04 -0.81
N ARG A 255 5.36 -14.92 -2.09
CA ARG A 255 5.79 -16.07 -2.91
C ARG A 255 6.98 -16.79 -2.35
N ALA A 256 7.88 -16.07 -1.67
CA ALA A 256 9.07 -16.63 -1.04
C ALA A 256 8.84 -17.07 0.42
N ASN A 257 7.63 -16.93 0.96
CA ASN A 257 7.30 -17.19 2.37
C ASN A 257 8.17 -16.40 3.37
N ILE A 258 8.62 -15.21 3.00
CA ILE A 258 9.43 -14.33 3.85
C ILE A 258 8.48 -13.47 4.70
N PRO A 259 8.55 -13.49 6.02
CA PRO A 259 7.73 -12.61 6.86
C PRO A 259 8.12 -11.14 6.67
N ILE A 260 7.14 -10.24 6.83
CA ILE A 260 7.35 -8.79 6.90
C ILE A 260 7.16 -8.33 8.33
N ASN A 261 7.96 -7.39 8.82
CA ASN A 261 7.71 -6.70 10.08
C ASN A 261 7.60 -5.18 9.83
N ILE A 262 6.43 -4.62 10.13
CA ILE A 262 6.20 -3.17 10.07
C ILE A 262 6.63 -2.57 11.40
N ARG A 263 7.59 -1.62 11.37
CA ARG A 263 8.21 -1.06 12.57
C ARG A 263 8.28 0.47 12.53
N ASN A 264 8.34 1.07 13.70
CA ASN A 264 8.40 2.52 13.86
C ASN A 264 9.85 2.99 14.06
N THR A 265 10.35 3.82 13.15
CA THR A 265 11.70 4.40 13.23
C THR A 265 11.86 5.31 14.47
N ASN A 266 10.77 5.97 14.90
CA ASN A 266 10.78 6.86 16.06
C ASN A 266 10.56 6.13 17.41
N ARG A 267 10.13 4.86 17.35
CA ARG A 267 9.92 3.97 18.50
C ARG A 267 10.50 2.59 18.20
N PRO A 268 11.82 2.45 18.05
CA PRO A 268 12.43 1.20 17.60
C PRO A 268 12.28 0.04 18.60
N SER A 269 11.93 0.32 19.84
CA SER A 269 11.60 -0.70 20.86
C SER A 269 10.23 -1.36 20.64
N ASP A 270 9.31 -0.71 19.93
CA ASP A 270 8.00 -1.30 19.66
C ASP A 270 8.18 -2.53 18.76
N PRO A 271 7.51 -3.67 19.08
CA PRO A 271 7.67 -4.90 18.30
C PRO A 271 7.12 -4.78 16.86
N GLY A 272 6.17 -3.88 16.66
CA GLY A 272 5.49 -3.70 15.37
C GLY A 272 4.52 -4.83 15.04
N THR A 273 4.13 -4.93 13.77
CA THR A 273 3.25 -5.99 13.26
C THR A 273 4.02 -6.96 12.39
N PHE A 274 3.91 -8.25 12.67
CA PHE A 274 4.42 -9.30 11.79
C PHE A 274 3.34 -9.75 10.81
N ILE A 275 3.63 -9.62 9.51
CA ILE A 275 2.81 -10.16 8.41
C ILE A 275 3.42 -11.50 8.01
N VAL A 276 2.65 -12.57 8.12
CA VAL A 276 3.15 -13.95 8.01
C VAL A 276 2.29 -14.81 7.07
N PRO A 277 2.84 -15.88 6.48
CA PRO A 277 2.05 -16.84 5.68
C PRO A 277 0.99 -17.56 6.52
N SER A 278 1.33 -17.89 7.76
CA SER A 278 0.45 -18.54 8.74
C SER A 278 0.81 -18.09 10.15
N LEU A 279 -0.20 -17.98 11.01
CA LEU A 279 0.01 -17.57 12.40
C LEU A 279 0.90 -18.57 13.14
N PRO A 280 1.90 -18.10 13.92
CA PRO A 280 2.69 -18.95 14.81
C PRO A 280 1.78 -19.69 15.81
N SER A 281 2.18 -20.89 16.22
CA SER A 281 1.40 -21.69 17.16
C SER A 281 1.21 -21.05 18.55
N ASN A 282 2.13 -20.17 18.94
CA ASN A 282 2.11 -19.38 20.17
C ASN A 282 1.48 -17.97 20.01
N ALA A 283 1.05 -17.59 18.80
CA ALA A 283 0.37 -16.32 18.61
C ALA A 283 -1.00 -16.34 19.29
N HIS A 284 -1.36 -15.23 19.93
CA HIS A 284 -2.71 -15.04 20.43
C HIS A 284 -3.69 -15.05 19.26
N LYS A 285 -4.49 -16.10 19.14
CA LYS A 285 -5.51 -16.24 18.09
C LYS A 285 -6.73 -15.43 18.49
N ARG A 286 -6.81 -14.19 18.06
CA ARG A 286 -8.03 -13.40 18.16
C ARG A 286 -9.07 -13.92 17.18
N VAL A 287 -10.33 -13.88 17.53
CA VAL A 287 -11.44 -14.22 16.62
C VAL A 287 -11.52 -13.20 15.52
N VAL A 288 -11.45 -11.91 15.87
CA VAL A 288 -11.39 -10.77 14.95
C VAL A 288 -10.03 -10.11 15.07
N THR A 289 -9.35 -9.95 13.94
CA THR A 289 -8.03 -9.32 13.84
C THR A 289 -8.13 -7.82 13.69
N GLY A 290 -9.12 -7.35 12.91
CA GLY A 290 -9.32 -5.92 12.69
C GLY A 290 -10.64 -5.59 12.01
N ILE A 291 -10.98 -4.30 12.03
CA ILE A 291 -12.17 -3.73 11.42
C ILE A 291 -11.73 -2.56 10.55
N ALA A 292 -12.07 -2.61 9.27
CA ALA A 292 -11.80 -1.56 8.31
C ALA A 292 -13.05 -1.23 7.50
N GLY A 293 -13.08 -0.09 6.86
CA GLY A 293 -14.18 0.26 5.98
C GLY A 293 -14.00 1.64 5.37
N HIS A 294 -14.78 1.94 4.37
CA HIS A 294 -14.84 3.26 3.78
C HIS A 294 -16.21 3.58 3.19
N LYS A 295 -16.43 4.86 2.93
CA LYS A 295 -17.65 5.45 2.36
C LYS A 295 -17.50 5.56 0.84
N GLY A 296 -18.56 5.94 0.16
CA GLY A 296 -18.55 6.28 -1.26
C GLY A 296 -19.02 5.18 -2.18
N PHE A 297 -20.00 4.39 -1.73
CA PHE A 297 -20.58 3.32 -2.53
C PHE A 297 -22.03 3.58 -2.92
N SER A 298 -22.38 3.03 -4.08
CA SER A 298 -23.76 2.96 -4.59
C SER A 298 -24.12 1.51 -4.86
N SER A 299 -25.39 1.17 -4.60
CA SER A 299 -25.98 -0.13 -4.93
C SER A 299 -26.92 0.04 -6.10
N VAL A 300 -26.65 -0.63 -7.21
CA VAL A 300 -27.55 -0.77 -8.35
C VAL A 300 -28.37 -2.05 -8.13
N TYR A 301 -29.63 -1.88 -7.75
CA TYR A 301 -30.57 -2.97 -7.51
C TYR A 301 -31.35 -3.29 -8.78
N VAL A 302 -31.40 -4.56 -9.14
CA VAL A 302 -32.10 -5.07 -10.32
C VAL A 302 -33.04 -6.19 -9.88
N GLU A 303 -34.29 -6.10 -10.25
CA GLU A 303 -35.32 -7.11 -9.99
C GLU A 303 -35.90 -7.63 -11.31
N LYS A 304 -35.97 -8.94 -11.46
CA LYS A 304 -36.56 -9.58 -12.63
C LYS A 304 -37.17 -10.92 -12.24
N SER A 305 -38.46 -11.04 -12.51
CA SER A 305 -39.21 -12.30 -12.33
C SER A 305 -38.56 -13.46 -13.09
N MET A 306 -38.34 -14.57 -12.43
CA MET A 306 -37.69 -15.77 -12.98
C MET A 306 -36.22 -15.58 -13.35
N MET A 307 -35.54 -14.60 -12.74
CA MET A 307 -34.11 -14.29 -13.01
C MET A 307 -33.22 -15.54 -12.84
N ASN A 308 -33.46 -16.34 -11.82
CA ASN A 308 -32.71 -17.57 -11.54
C ASN A 308 -32.80 -18.63 -12.66
N SER A 309 -33.83 -18.56 -13.50
CA SER A 309 -34.05 -19.47 -14.65
C SER A 309 -33.37 -18.94 -15.92
N GLU A 310 -32.98 -17.67 -15.96
CA GLU A 310 -32.30 -17.06 -17.11
C GLU A 310 -30.78 -17.29 -17.02
N ILE A 311 -30.30 -18.28 -17.76
CA ILE A 311 -28.85 -18.58 -17.81
C ILE A 311 -28.07 -17.39 -18.29
N GLY A 312 -27.09 -16.97 -17.49
CA GLY A 312 -26.17 -15.87 -17.83
C GLY A 312 -26.70 -14.46 -17.54
N PHE A 313 -27.82 -14.30 -16.83
CA PHE A 313 -28.37 -12.98 -16.50
C PHE A 313 -27.35 -12.11 -15.77
N VAL A 314 -26.77 -12.60 -14.67
CA VAL A 314 -25.77 -11.85 -13.90
C VAL A 314 -24.50 -11.57 -14.72
N ALA A 315 -24.08 -12.51 -15.59
CA ALA A 315 -22.96 -12.29 -16.48
C ALA A 315 -23.19 -11.13 -17.46
N LYS A 316 -24.39 -11.06 -18.07
CA LYS A 316 -24.79 -9.95 -18.94
C LYS A 316 -24.87 -8.63 -18.18
N LEU A 317 -25.39 -8.65 -16.94
CA LEU A 317 -25.45 -7.47 -16.08
C LEU A 317 -24.03 -6.94 -15.76
N LEU A 318 -23.13 -7.81 -15.31
CA LEU A 318 -21.74 -7.42 -15.01
C LEU A 318 -20.98 -6.98 -16.26
N GLN A 319 -21.31 -7.53 -17.44
CA GLN A 319 -20.73 -7.11 -18.72
C GLN A 319 -20.99 -5.64 -19.02
N ILE A 320 -22.20 -5.13 -18.69
CA ILE A 320 -22.52 -3.70 -18.86
C ILE A 320 -21.56 -2.82 -18.04
N PHE A 321 -21.30 -3.16 -16.79
CA PHE A 321 -20.33 -2.42 -15.95
C PHE A 321 -18.91 -2.53 -16.50
N ALA A 322 -18.49 -3.71 -16.99
CA ALA A 322 -17.17 -3.94 -17.56
C ALA A 322 -16.95 -3.11 -18.84
N GLU A 323 -17.97 -2.96 -19.69
CA GLU A 323 -17.93 -2.12 -20.92
C GLU A 323 -17.69 -0.63 -20.59
N HIS A 324 -18.09 -0.19 -19.39
CA HIS A 324 -17.83 1.15 -18.88
C HIS A 324 -16.56 1.26 -18.01
N GLY A 325 -15.77 0.18 -17.92
CA GLY A 325 -14.54 0.15 -17.12
C GLY A 325 -14.79 0.21 -15.59
N ILE A 326 -15.99 -0.15 -15.13
CA ILE A 326 -16.37 -0.13 -13.71
C ILE A 326 -16.21 -1.52 -13.10
N SER A 327 -15.36 -1.60 -12.07
CA SER A 327 -15.25 -2.78 -11.21
C SER A 327 -16.36 -2.78 -10.18
N PHE A 328 -16.92 -3.97 -9.88
CA PHE A 328 -17.85 -4.13 -8.77
C PHE A 328 -17.12 -4.58 -7.50
N GLU A 329 -17.66 -4.17 -6.36
CA GLU A 329 -17.15 -4.59 -5.04
C GLU A 329 -17.81 -5.89 -4.58
N HIS A 330 -19.15 -5.91 -4.59
CA HIS A 330 -19.95 -7.04 -4.18
C HIS A 330 -21.16 -7.21 -5.12
N CYS A 331 -21.62 -8.46 -5.24
CA CYS A 331 -22.75 -8.82 -6.09
C CYS A 331 -23.70 -9.81 -5.36
N PRO A 332 -24.36 -9.38 -4.28
CA PRO A 332 -25.34 -10.24 -3.61
C PRO A 332 -26.55 -10.49 -4.52
N SER A 333 -26.92 -11.77 -4.64
CA SER A 333 -28.02 -12.20 -5.50
C SER A 333 -29.06 -13.01 -4.73
N GLY A 334 -30.33 -12.75 -5.01
CA GLY A 334 -31.48 -13.54 -4.58
C GLY A 334 -32.01 -14.43 -5.72
N ILE A 335 -33.26 -14.86 -5.60
CA ILE A 335 -33.92 -15.66 -6.64
C ILE A 335 -34.28 -14.79 -7.84
N ASP A 336 -34.91 -13.64 -7.59
CA ASP A 336 -35.43 -12.71 -8.60
C ASP A 336 -34.74 -11.34 -8.50
N THR A 337 -33.70 -11.21 -7.70
CA THR A 337 -33.01 -9.92 -7.41
C THR A 337 -31.51 -10.05 -7.42
N VAL A 338 -30.82 -9.00 -7.84
CA VAL A 338 -29.37 -8.86 -7.73
C VAL A 338 -29.02 -7.40 -7.45
N SER A 339 -28.03 -7.18 -6.59
CA SER A 339 -27.48 -5.85 -6.34
C SER A 339 -26.02 -5.83 -6.77
N ILE A 340 -25.62 -4.78 -7.48
CA ILE A 340 -24.21 -4.53 -7.82
C ILE A 340 -23.74 -3.35 -7.00
N LEU A 341 -22.80 -3.58 -6.08
CA LEU A 341 -22.18 -2.52 -5.31
C LEU A 341 -20.93 -2.04 -6.06
N VAL A 342 -20.87 -0.74 -6.28
CA VAL A 342 -19.79 -0.06 -7.02
C VAL A 342 -19.40 1.22 -6.33
N SER A 343 -18.19 1.73 -6.62
CA SER A 343 -17.80 3.09 -6.23
C SER A 343 -18.77 4.11 -6.83
N THR A 344 -19.29 5.01 -5.98
CA THR A 344 -20.17 6.11 -6.43
C THR A 344 -19.46 7.01 -7.43
N GLU A 345 -18.16 7.27 -7.21
CA GLU A 345 -17.33 8.10 -8.09
C GLU A 345 -17.18 7.46 -9.48
N ALA A 346 -16.96 6.14 -9.53
CA ALA A 346 -16.84 5.41 -10.78
C ALA A 346 -18.17 5.31 -11.54
N LEU A 347 -19.30 5.18 -10.82
CA LEU A 347 -20.62 5.07 -11.41
C LEU A 347 -21.13 6.41 -11.97
N ALA A 348 -20.85 7.50 -11.29
CA ALA A 348 -21.48 8.81 -11.55
C ALA A 348 -21.40 9.27 -13.03
N PRO A 349 -20.25 9.17 -13.74
CA PRO A 349 -20.15 9.61 -15.14
C PRO A 349 -20.99 8.81 -16.13
N ALA A 350 -21.22 7.52 -15.87
CA ALA A 350 -21.88 6.59 -16.79
C ALA A 350 -23.26 6.10 -16.29
N ARG A 351 -23.73 6.65 -15.16
CA ARG A 351 -24.95 6.16 -14.47
C ARG A 351 -26.15 5.99 -15.35
N GLU A 352 -26.55 7.05 -16.04
CA GLU A 352 -27.76 7.05 -16.87
C GLU A 352 -27.64 6.05 -18.04
N GLU A 353 -26.47 5.98 -18.66
CA GLU A 353 -26.21 5.07 -19.76
C GLU A 353 -26.25 3.60 -19.30
N ILE A 354 -25.67 3.29 -18.15
CA ILE A 354 -25.71 1.95 -17.54
C ILE A 354 -27.14 1.55 -17.23
N LEU A 355 -27.94 2.44 -16.61
CA LEU A 355 -29.34 2.14 -16.31
C LEU A 355 -30.17 1.92 -17.56
N GLN A 356 -29.95 2.71 -18.62
CA GLN A 356 -30.58 2.51 -19.91
C GLN A 356 -30.19 1.17 -20.54
N GLN A 357 -28.91 0.81 -20.54
CA GLN A 357 -28.44 -0.47 -21.09
C GLN A 357 -28.98 -1.67 -20.30
N ILE A 358 -29.09 -1.56 -18.97
CA ILE A 358 -29.72 -2.59 -18.13
C ILE A 358 -31.19 -2.77 -18.57
N GLN A 359 -31.93 -1.68 -18.75
CA GLN A 359 -33.33 -1.72 -19.16
C GLN A 359 -33.50 -2.32 -20.58
N GLU A 360 -32.66 -1.94 -21.53
CA GLU A 360 -32.74 -2.40 -22.91
C GLU A 360 -32.31 -3.85 -23.11
N ARG A 361 -31.18 -4.25 -22.49
CA ARG A 361 -30.58 -5.57 -22.73
C ARG A 361 -31.16 -6.68 -21.83
N LEU A 362 -31.58 -6.33 -20.62
CA LEU A 362 -31.99 -7.32 -19.62
C LEU A 362 -33.49 -7.30 -19.34
N GLN A 363 -34.18 -6.20 -19.67
CA GLN A 363 -35.61 -6.00 -19.49
C GLN A 363 -36.06 -6.40 -18.06
N PRO A 364 -35.48 -5.81 -17.01
CA PRO A 364 -35.87 -6.07 -15.64
C PRO A 364 -37.26 -5.51 -15.33
N ASP A 365 -37.92 -6.05 -14.31
CA ASP A 365 -39.19 -5.53 -13.80
C ASP A 365 -38.96 -4.20 -13.06
N HIS A 366 -37.82 -4.07 -12.33
CA HIS A 366 -37.44 -2.85 -11.62
C HIS A 366 -35.94 -2.68 -11.56
N VAL A 367 -35.48 -1.41 -11.69
CA VAL A 367 -34.11 -1.00 -11.46
C VAL A 367 -34.11 0.25 -10.58
N SER A 368 -33.28 0.28 -9.56
CA SER A 368 -33.06 1.46 -8.73
C SER A 368 -31.61 1.58 -8.28
N VAL A 369 -31.21 2.79 -7.89
CA VAL A 369 -29.88 3.07 -7.35
C VAL A 369 -30.04 3.69 -5.97
N GLU A 370 -29.33 3.13 -5.01
CA GLU A 370 -29.17 3.70 -3.67
C GLU A 370 -27.74 4.18 -3.49
N ASP A 371 -27.58 5.47 -3.27
CA ASP A 371 -26.27 6.11 -3.01
C ASP A 371 -26.06 6.27 -1.50
N GLY A 372 -24.85 6.71 -1.13
CA GLY A 372 -24.50 7.05 0.26
C GLY A 372 -24.36 5.83 1.14
N LEU A 373 -23.77 4.77 0.60
CA LEU A 373 -23.44 3.56 1.34
C LEU A 373 -21.96 3.54 1.76
N ALA A 374 -21.73 2.93 2.92
CA ALA A 374 -20.41 2.61 3.43
C ALA A 374 -20.28 1.08 3.61
N LEU A 375 -19.13 0.54 3.28
CA LEU A 375 -18.78 -0.85 3.51
C LEU A 375 -17.88 -0.97 4.74
N ILE A 376 -18.15 -1.97 5.58
CA ILE A 376 -17.38 -2.30 6.79
C ILE A 376 -17.00 -3.77 6.72
N ALA A 377 -15.72 -4.07 6.80
CA ALA A 377 -15.18 -5.42 6.90
C ALA A 377 -14.78 -5.72 8.34
N VAL A 378 -15.32 -6.77 8.90
CA VAL A 378 -14.83 -7.42 10.12
C VAL A 378 -13.97 -8.59 9.68
N VAL A 379 -12.66 -8.53 9.94
CA VAL A 379 -11.67 -9.48 9.41
C VAL A 379 -11.02 -10.27 10.54
N GLY A 380 -10.90 -11.58 10.38
CA GLY A 380 -10.18 -12.41 11.32
C GLY A 380 -10.22 -13.89 10.98
N GLN A 381 -9.05 -14.51 10.89
CA GLN A 381 -8.92 -15.94 10.63
C GLN A 381 -9.54 -16.80 11.74
N GLY A 382 -9.62 -16.28 12.96
CA GLY A 382 -10.25 -16.98 14.10
C GLY A 382 -11.74 -17.18 13.95
N MET A 383 -12.42 -16.41 13.09
CA MET A 383 -13.87 -16.53 12.84
C MET A 383 -14.26 -17.91 12.29
N ILE A 384 -13.40 -18.54 11.48
CA ILE A 384 -13.60 -19.88 10.91
C ILE A 384 -13.90 -20.92 12.00
N TYR A 385 -13.32 -20.76 13.20
CA TYR A 385 -13.42 -21.71 14.30
C TYR A 385 -14.38 -21.24 15.41
N ALA A 386 -14.86 -20.01 15.37
CA ALA A 386 -15.65 -19.39 16.44
C ALA A 386 -17.13 -19.32 16.07
N LYS A 387 -17.88 -20.34 16.48
CA LYS A 387 -19.35 -20.39 16.27
C LYS A 387 -20.04 -19.18 16.90
N GLY A 388 -21.02 -18.63 16.19
CA GLY A 388 -21.85 -17.53 16.65
C GLY A 388 -21.23 -16.14 16.47
N THR A 389 -20.07 -16.01 15.81
CA THR A 389 -19.43 -14.72 15.56
C THR A 389 -20.33 -13.78 14.76
N ALA A 390 -20.92 -14.24 13.65
CA ALA A 390 -21.86 -13.45 12.86
C ALA A 390 -23.06 -12.97 13.68
N ALA A 391 -23.65 -13.85 14.51
CA ALA A 391 -24.77 -13.47 15.37
C ALA A 391 -24.40 -12.34 16.34
N ARG A 392 -23.19 -12.39 16.92
CA ARG A 392 -22.70 -11.33 17.81
C ARG A 392 -22.47 -10.02 17.06
N ILE A 393 -21.83 -10.05 15.91
CA ILE A 393 -21.59 -8.89 15.06
C ILE A 393 -22.92 -8.21 14.71
N PHE A 394 -23.90 -8.96 14.21
CA PHE A 394 -25.19 -8.40 13.83
C PHE A 394 -26.00 -7.89 15.03
N ARG A 395 -25.89 -8.55 16.19
CA ARG A 395 -26.51 -8.06 17.43
C ARG A 395 -25.97 -6.66 17.79
N VAL A 396 -24.66 -6.46 17.71
CA VAL A 396 -24.04 -5.18 18.02
C VAL A 396 -24.55 -4.06 17.10
N ILE A 397 -24.69 -4.33 15.80
CA ILE A 397 -25.23 -3.39 14.83
C ILE A 397 -26.71 -3.08 15.13
N ALA A 398 -27.50 -4.11 15.47
CA ALA A 398 -28.89 -3.94 15.84
C ALA A 398 -29.08 -3.15 17.15
N ASP A 399 -28.28 -3.44 18.18
CA ASP A 399 -28.30 -2.75 19.48
C ASP A 399 -27.86 -1.27 19.34
N ALA A 400 -27.06 -0.94 18.33
CA ALA A 400 -26.72 0.44 17.95
C ALA A 400 -27.81 1.13 17.11
N ASN A 401 -28.95 0.47 16.87
CA ASN A 401 -30.08 0.95 16.04
C ASN A 401 -29.66 1.31 14.60
N ILE A 402 -28.73 0.54 14.02
CA ILE A 402 -28.23 0.70 12.67
C ILE A 402 -28.90 -0.33 11.76
N ASN A 403 -29.41 0.12 10.62
CA ASN A 403 -29.98 -0.76 9.61
C ASN A 403 -28.91 -1.28 8.65
N ILE A 404 -28.83 -2.58 8.51
CA ILE A 404 -27.94 -3.26 7.56
C ILE A 404 -28.56 -3.22 6.16
N ARG A 405 -27.83 -2.76 5.17
CA ARG A 405 -28.25 -2.68 3.76
C ARG A 405 -27.81 -3.89 2.94
N MET A 406 -26.68 -4.49 3.29
CA MET A 406 -26.14 -5.70 2.66
C MET A 406 -25.28 -6.45 3.66
N ILE A 407 -25.23 -7.77 3.52
CA ILE A 407 -24.30 -8.67 4.19
C ILE A 407 -23.65 -9.54 3.13
N ASP A 408 -22.33 -9.67 3.19
CA ASP A 408 -21.59 -10.64 2.40
C ASP A 408 -20.60 -11.39 3.30
N GLN A 409 -20.61 -12.72 3.21
CA GLN A 409 -19.64 -13.59 3.87
C GLN A 409 -19.31 -14.73 2.92
N GLY A 410 -18.14 -14.65 2.30
CA GLY A 410 -17.66 -15.69 1.40
C GLY A 410 -17.33 -17.00 2.12
N SER A 411 -17.17 -18.07 1.35
CA SER A 411 -16.84 -19.42 1.88
C SER A 411 -15.44 -19.52 2.50
N SER A 412 -14.63 -18.48 2.41
CA SER A 412 -13.36 -18.38 3.14
C SER A 412 -13.57 -18.14 4.64
N GLU A 413 -14.74 -17.61 5.04
CA GLU A 413 -15.09 -17.20 6.42
C GLU A 413 -14.07 -16.26 7.07
N LEU A 414 -13.22 -15.64 6.25
CA LEU A 414 -12.12 -14.76 6.70
C LEU A 414 -12.63 -13.38 7.09
N ASN A 415 -13.71 -12.94 6.45
CA ASN A 415 -14.32 -11.64 6.67
C ASN A 415 -15.87 -11.75 6.70
N ILE A 416 -16.47 -10.74 7.30
CA ILE A 416 -17.90 -10.42 7.18
C ILE A 416 -17.97 -8.97 6.71
N ILE A 417 -18.55 -8.75 5.55
CA ILE A 417 -18.76 -7.42 4.98
C ILE A 417 -20.19 -6.97 5.26
N ILE A 418 -20.33 -5.76 5.76
CA ILE A 418 -21.60 -5.14 6.10
C ILE A 418 -21.71 -3.81 5.38
N ALA A 419 -22.77 -3.59 4.61
CA ALA A 419 -23.10 -2.27 4.10
C ALA A 419 -24.09 -1.58 5.04
N VAL A 420 -23.82 -0.33 5.33
CA VAL A 420 -24.69 0.58 6.11
C VAL A 420 -24.81 1.92 5.39
N LYS A 421 -25.70 2.82 5.82
CA LYS A 421 -25.66 4.21 5.35
C LYS A 421 -24.39 4.89 5.82
N GLU A 422 -23.86 5.80 5.01
CA GLU A 422 -22.67 6.58 5.38
C GLU A 422 -22.84 7.36 6.68
N THR A 423 -24.07 7.80 6.99
CA THR A 423 -24.39 8.48 8.25
C THR A 423 -24.15 7.61 9.48
N ASP A 424 -24.25 6.29 9.32
CA ASP A 424 -24.15 5.33 10.42
C ASP A 424 -22.76 4.71 10.51
N TYR A 425 -21.88 4.99 9.54
CA TYR A 425 -20.57 4.34 9.37
C TYR A 425 -19.69 4.39 10.60
N GLU A 426 -19.46 5.60 11.15
CA GLU A 426 -18.56 5.74 12.30
C GLU A 426 -19.13 5.11 13.57
N LEU A 427 -20.46 5.24 13.77
CA LEU A 427 -21.15 4.61 14.90
C LEU A 427 -21.04 3.08 14.79
N ALA A 428 -21.20 2.52 13.60
CA ALA A 428 -21.07 1.09 13.38
C ALA A 428 -19.65 0.59 13.69
N ILE A 429 -18.61 1.28 13.21
CA ILE A 429 -17.21 0.91 13.52
C ILE A 429 -16.94 0.99 15.02
N ARG A 430 -17.36 2.06 15.71
CA ARG A 430 -17.17 2.20 17.16
C ARG A 430 -17.85 1.08 17.94
N SER A 431 -19.11 0.79 17.59
CA SER A 431 -19.88 -0.27 18.24
C SER A 431 -19.26 -1.63 18.05
N LEU A 432 -18.86 -1.97 16.82
CA LEU A 432 -18.18 -3.22 16.50
C LEU A 432 -16.84 -3.34 17.23
N TYR A 433 -16.02 -2.28 17.20
CA TYR A 433 -14.70 -2.30 17.84
C TYR A 433 -14.80 -2.59 19.33
N HIS A 434 -15.64 -1.86 20.06
CA HIS A 434 -15.82 -2.06 21.51
C HIS A 434 -16.40 -3.42 21.86
N ALA A 435 -17.22 -4.00 20.99
CA ALA A 435 -17.75 -5.35 21.22
C ALA A 435 -16.69 -6.43 20.96
N VAL A 436 -15.87 -6.26 19.92
CA VAL A 436 -14.76 -7.16 19.61
C VAL A 436 -13.74 -7.19 20.75
N GLU A 437 -13.37 -6.04 21.31
CA GLU A 437 -12.44 -5.99 22.44
C GLU A 437 -12.94 -6.64 23.73
N ARG A 438 -14.26 -6.69 23.93
CA ARG A 438 -14.86 -7.24 25.15
C ARG A 438 -15.19 -8.72 25.07
N VAL A 439 -15.44 -9.26 23.90
CA VAL A 439 -16.14 -10.56 23.75
C VAL A 439 -15.50 -11.45 22.66
N LEU A 440 -14.75 -10.92 21.74
CA LEU A 440 -14.18 -11.62 20.59
C LEU A 440 -12.65 -11.56 20.58
#